data_a5507c14eb2c038c82cb2f288371c8b1
#
_entry.id   a5507c14eb2c038c82cb2f288371c8b1
#
_cell.length_a   1.000
_cell.length_b   1.000
_cell.length_c   1.000
_cell.angle_alpha   90.00
_cell.angle_beta   90.00
_cell.angle_gamma   90.00
#
_symmetry.space_group_name_H-M   'P 1'
#
loop_
_entity.id
_entity.type
_entity.pdbx_description
1 polymer ?
#
loop_
_entity_poly.entity_id
_entity_poly.type
_entity_poly.pdbx_seq_one_letter_code
_entity_poly.pdbx_strand_id
1 'polypeptide(L)'
;MSFKIIIEPEARLDIQEAIDWYNKQQKGLGKKFHSTVLKHINSLIKNPNFEIRYDSVHCLPLKNFPFMIHFTIDNAKKLVAIRAVFHTSLNPTNWYKR
;
A
#
# COMPACT_ATOMS: atom_id res chain seq x y z
N MET A 1 -5.87 8.28 -19.45
CA MET A 1 -4.80 7.29 -19.55
C MET A 1 -4.56 6.63 -18.22
N SER A 2 -4.26 5.34 -18.23
CA SER A 2 -4.04 4.60 -17.00
C SER A 2 -2.56 4.48 -16.68
N PHE A 3 -2.26 4.38 -15.39
CA PHE A 3 -0.89 4.15 -14.90
C PHE A 3 -0.61 2.66 -14.82
N LYS A 4 0.65 2.29 -14.94
CA LYS A 4 1.11 0.94 -14.63
C LYS A 4 1.45 0.85 -13.16
N ILE A 5 1.26 -0.32 -12.57
CA ILE A 5 1.55 -0.56 -11.15
C ILE A 5 2.73 -1.53 -11.03
N ILE A 6 3.70 -1.15 -10.21
CA ILE A 6 4.77 -2.05 -9.78
C ILE A 6 4.65 -2.19 -8.27
N ILE A 7 4.73 -3.40 -7.76
CA ILE A 7 4.78 -3.65 -6.32
C ILE A 7 6.20 -4.08 -5.99
N GLU A 8 6.92 -3.24 -5.24
CA GLU A 8 8.29 -3.55 -4.89
C GLU A 8 8.37 -4.78 -3.97
N PRO A 9 9.47 -5.53 -3.97
CA PRO A 9 9.59 -6.75 -3.17
C PRO A 9 9.33 -6.52 -1.67
N GLU A 10 9.79 -5.41 -1.13
CA GLU A 10 9.57 -5.09 0.28
C GLU A 10 8.09 -4.86 0.59
N ALA A 11 7.36 -4.23 -0.33
CA ALA A 11 5.93 -4.04 -0.19
C ALA A 11 5.19 -5.38 -0.24
N ARG A 12 5.65 -6.29 -1.09
CA ARG A 12 5.07 -7.64 -1.17
C ARG A 12 5.24 -8.38 0.16
N LEU A 13 6.41 -8.25 0.78
CA LEU A 13 6.66 -8.84 2.09
C LEU A 13 5.76 -8.23 3.16
N ASP A 14 5.59 -6.91 3.15
CA ASP A 14 4.68 -6.23 4.09
C ASP A 14 3.27 -6.78 3.98
N ILE A 15 2.77 -6.94 2.75
CA ILE A 15 1.44 -7.46 2.49
C ILE A 15 1.32 -8.90 2.99
N GLN A 16 2.31 -9.74 2.69
CA GLN A 16 2.28 -11.14 3.09
C GLN A 16 2.32 -11.29 4.61
N GLU A 17 3.16 -10.52 5.28
CA GLU A 17 3.22 -10.54 6.74
C GLU A 17 1.89 -10.15 7.38
N ALA A 18 1.22 -9.14 6.83
CA ALA A 18 -0.08 -8.71 7.33
C ALA A 18 -1.14 -9.78 7.08
N ILE A 19 -1.13 -10.41 5.90
CA ILE A 19 -2.04 -11.52 5.58
C ILE A 19 -1.89 -12.65 6.60
N ASP A 20 -0.65 -13.05 6.88
CA ASP A 20 -0.36 -14.13 7.81
C ASP A 20 -0.82 -13.77 9.22
N TRP A 21 -0.58 -12.53 9.65
CA TRP A 21 -1.00 -12.07 10.96
C TRP A 21 -2.53 -12.12 11.11
N TYR A 22 -3.27 -11.63 10.11
CA TYR A 22 -4.73 -11.63 10.14
C TYR A 22 -5.30 -13.05 10.11
N ASN A 23 -4.69 -13.95 9.36
CA ASN A 23 -5.14 -15.35 9.33
C ASN A 23 -4.95 -16.04 10.67
N LYS A 24 -3.95 -15.64 11.46
CA LYS A 24 -3.77 -16.14 12.81
C LYS A 24 -4.84 -15.64 13.77
N GLN A 25 -5.37 -14.43 13.51
CA GLN A 25 -6.45 -13.88 14.34
C GLN A 25 -7.78 -14.53 14.01
N GLN A 26 -8.05 -14.74 12.74
CA GLN A 26 -9.31 -15.34 12.29
C GLN A 26 -9.11 -15.92 10.90
N LYS A 27 -9.48 -17.17 10.71
CA LYS A 27 -9.37 -17.86 9.42
C LYS A 27 -10.13 -17.06 8.34
N GLY A 28 -9.48 -16.81 7.23
CA GLY A 28 -10.06 -16.07 6.11
C GLY A 28 -9.93 -14.56 6.18
N LEU A 29 -9.50 -14.02 7.32
CA LEU A 29 -9.37 -12.56 7.49
C LEU A 29 -8.21 -12.01 6.65
N GLY A 30 -7.14 -12.78 6.49
CA GLY A 30 -6.03 -12.40 5.63
C GLY A 30 -6.46 -12.25 4.17
N LYS A 31 -7.38 -13.10 3.71
CA LYS A 31 -7.92 -13.00 2.36
C LYS A 31 -8.70 -11.69 2.17
N LYS A 32 -9.47 -11.28 3.16
CA LYS A 32 -10.19 -10.00 3.12
C LYS A 32 -9.23 -8.83 3.07
N PHE A 33 -8.18 -8.88 3.88
CA PHE A 33 -7.14 -7.85 3.87
C PHE A 33 -6.50 -7.75 2.48
N HIS A 34 -6.10 -8.88 1.91
CA HIS A 34 -5.47 -8.93 0.59
C HIS A 34 -6.39 -8.35 -0.49
N SER A 35 -7.67 -8.72 -0.48
CA SER A 35 -8.65 -8.19 -1.43
C SER A 35 -8.79 -6.68 -1.30
N THR A 36 -8.79 -6.15 -0.07
CA THR A 36 -8.88 -4.72 0.18
C THR A 36 -7.65 -3.99 -0.36
N VAL A 37 -6.46 -4.54 -0.11
CA VAL A 37 -5.22 -3.98 -0.65
C VAL A 37 -5.28 -3.90 -2.18
N LEU A 38 -5.68 -5.00 -2.84
CA LEU A 38 -5.74 -5.04 -4.30
C LEU A 38 -6.76 -4.04 -4.87
N LYS A 39 -7.90 -3.89 -4.22
CA LYS A 39 -8.90 -2.89 -4.66
C LYS A 39 -8.35 -1.48 -4.60
N HIS A 40 -7.63 -1.15 -3.52
CA HIS A 40 -7.06 0.17 -3.36
C HIS A 40 -5.93 0.41 -4.37
N ILE A 41 -5.08 -0.60 -4.59
CA ILE A 41 -4.03 -0.50 -5.61
C ILE A 41 -4.64 -0.28 -6.98
N ASN A 42 -5.69 -1.01 -7.34
CA ASN A 42 -6.35 -0.85 -8.63
C ASN A 42 -6.94 0.54 -8.82
N SER A 43 -7.41 1.18 -7.74
CA SER A 43 -7.93 2.55 -7.84
C SER A 43 -6.85 3.55 -8.24
N LEU A 44 -5.58 3.26 -7.97
CA LEU A 44 -4.47 4.12 -8.32
C LEU A 44 -4.16 4.12 -9.82
N ILE A 45 -4.64 3.12 -10.55
CA ILE A 45 -4.43 3.05 -12.00
C ILE A 45 -5.08 4.25 -12.69
N LYS A 46 -6.26 4.66 -12.20
CA LYS A 46 -7.01 5.77 -12.78
C LYS A 46 -6.64 7.11 -12.16
N ASN A 47 -6.43 7.14 -10.86
CA ASN A 47 -6.17 8.39 -10.15
C ASN A 47 -5.22 8.17 -8.97
N PRO A 48 -3.90 8.28 -9.20
CA PRO A 48 -2.91 8.07 -8.13
C PRO A 48 -2.63 9.31 -7.29
N ASN A 49 -3.30 10.44 -7.55
CA ASN A 49 -2.98 11.72 -6.90
C ASN A 49 -3.72 11.88 -5.58
N PHE A 50 -3.21 11.24 -4.53
CA PHE A 50 -3.71 11.40 -3.16
C PHE A 50 -2.86 12.41 -2.42
N GLU A 51 -3.49 13.21 -1.56
CA GLU A 51 -2.85 14.35 -0.90
C GLU A 51 -1.99 13.99 0.31
N ILE A 52 -2.34 12.92 1.03
CA ILE A 52 -1.56 12.50 2.19
C ILE A 52 -0.20 12.02 1.70
N ARG A 53 0.88 12.72 2.11
CA ARG A 53 2.21 12.38 1.61
C ARG A 53 3.31 12.89 2.53
N TYR A 54 4.49 12.28 2.39
CA TYR A 54 5.73 12.77 2.98
C TYR A 54 6.81 12.71 1.90
N ASP A 55 7.68 13.73 1.82
CA ASP A 55 8.61 13.86 0.70
C ASP A 55 7.88 13.70 -0.63
N SER A 56 8.30 12.74 -1.45
CA SER A 56 7.65 12.42 -2.71
C SER A 56 6.76 11.17 -2.62
N VAL A 57 6.52 10.65 -1.42
CA VAL A 57 5.74 9.44 -1.20
C VAL A 57 4.32 9.79 -0.83
N HIS A 58 3.36 9.21 -1.54
CA HIS A 58 1.94 9.36 -1.26
C HIS A 58 1.47 8.21 -0.39
N CYS A 59 0.47 8.47 0.45
CA CYS A 59 -0.10 7.46 1.34
C CYS A 59 -1.60 7.32 1.08
N LEU A 60 -2.05 6.08 0.91
CA LEU A 60 -3.47 5.77 0.74
C LEU A 60 -3.93 4.88 1.89
N PRO A 61 -4.77 5.41 2.80
CA PRO A 61 -5.31 4.59 3.89
C PRO A 61 -6.23 3.50 3.35
N LEU A 62 -6.14 2.30 3.93
CA LEU A 62 -7.06 1.23 3.61
C LEU A 62 -8.39 1.40 4.33
N LYS A 63 -9.46 0.97 3.69
CA LYS A 63 -10.77 0.91 4.31
C LYS A 63 -10.84 -0.34 5.20
N ASN A 64 -11.35 -0.19 6.41
CA ASN A 64 -11.59 -1.29 7.37
C ASN A 64 -10.33 -1.93 7.98
N PHE A 65 -9.15 -1.51 7.58
CA PHE A 65 -7.90 -2.03 8.13
C PHE A 65 -6.98 -0.87 8.48
N PRO A 66 -6.29 -0.91 9.62
CA PRO A 66 -5.43 0.19 10.05
C PRO A 66 -4.06 0.16 9.36
N PHE A 67 -4.08 0.18 8.03
CA PHE A 67 -2.87 0.18 7.22
C PHE A 67 -2.95 1.27 6.16
N MET A 68 -1.79 1.72 5.70
CA MET A 68 -1.68 2.66 4.58
C MET A 68 -0.74 2.09 3.52
N ILE A 69 -1.11 2.30 2.26
CA ILE A 69 -0.26 1.96 1.11
C ILE A 69 0.61 3.18 0.83
N HIS A 70 1.93 2.99 0.81
CA HIS A 70 2.90 4.04 0.47
C HIS A 70 3.38 3.81 -0.95
N PHE A 71 3.29 4.84 -1.78
CA PHE A 71 3.65 4.70 -3.19
C PHE A 71 4.24 5.99 -3.75
N THR A 72 5.00 5.87 -4.84
CA THR A 72 5.53 7.00 -5.58
C THR A 72 4.92 7.01 -6.98
N ILE A 73 4.89 8.19 -7.59
CA ILE A 73 4.32 8.37 -8.93
C ILE A 73 5.41 8.91 -9.84
N ASP A 74 5.59 8.25 -10.98
CA ASP A 74 6.41 8.75 -12.08
C ASP A 74 5.46 9.16 -13.20
N ASN A 75 5.19 10.45 -13.30
CA ASN A 75 4.23 10.97 -14.29
C ASN A 75 4.75 10.82 -15.72
N ALA A 76 6.06 10.92 -15.92
CA ALA A 76 6.65 10.79 -17.25
C ALA A 76 6.47 9.38 -17.80
N LYS A 77 6.65 8.37 -16.95
CA LYS A 77 6.52 6.97 -17.34
C LYS A 77 5.12 6.41 -17.09
N LYS A 78 4.23 7.20 -16.50
CA LYS A 78 2.89 6.74 -16.08
C LYS A 78 3.00 5.49 -15.21
N LEU A 79 3.84 5.56 -14.19
CA LEU A 79 4.16 4.43 -13.33
C LEU A 79 3.89 4.76 -11.87
N VAL A 80 3.20 3.86 -11.18
CA VAL A 80 3.01 3.93 -9.73
C VAL A 80 3.79 2.77 -9.11
N ALA A 81 4.71 3.08 -8.21
CA ALA A 81 5.48 2.06 -7.51
C ALA A 81 4.99 1.95 -6.07
N ILE A 82 4.46 0.79 -5.72
CA ILE A 82 4.03 0.50 -4.35
C ILE A 82 5.28 0.16 -3.55
N ARG A 83 5.63 1.00 -2.58
CA ARG A 83 6.88 0.90 -1.84
C ARG A 83 6.75 0.19 -0.51
N ALA A 84 5.60 0.35 0.16
CA ALA A 84 5.39 -0.23 1.47
C ALA A 84 3.90 -0.29 1.79
N VAL A 85 3.54 -1.17 2.72
CA VAL A 85 2.20 -1.22 3.31
C VAL A 85 2.41 -1.30 4.81
N PHE A 86 2.24 -0.16 5.49
CA PHE A 86 2.54 -0.03 6.92
C PHE A 86 1.29 0.11 7.75
N HIS A 87 1.34 -0.47 8.96
CA HIS A 87 0.31 -0.23 9.96
C HIS A 87 0.31 1.24 10.36
N THR A 88 -0.88 1.82 10.56
CA THR A 88 -1.02 3.25 10.88
C THR A 88 -0.39 3.64 12.21
N SER A 89 -0.18 2.68 13.13
CA SER A 89 0.49 2.94 14.40
C SER A 89 2.01 2.96 14.29
N LEU A 90 2.57 2.58 13.13
CA LEU A 90 4.02 2.60 12.95
C LEU A 90 4.52 4.03 12.98
N ASN A 91 5.58 4.27 13.76
CA ASN A 91 6.17 5.60 13.86
C ASN A 91 6.61 6.09 12.48
N PRO A 92 6.21 7.32 12.06
CA PRO A 92 6.60 7.86 10.76
C PRO A 92 8.10 7.88 10.49
N THR A 93 8.94 7.99 11.52
CA THR A 93 10.40 7.95 11.33
C THR A 93 10.86 6.62 10.74
N ASN A 94 10.12 5.52 10.97
CA ASN A 94 10.47 4.21 10.42
C ASN A 94 10.16 4.11 8.93
N TRP A 95 9.31 5.00 8.41
CA TRP A 95 8.99 5.01 6.98
C TRP A 95 10.21 5.40 6.14
N TYR A 96 11.05 6.28 6.68
CA TYR A 96 12.23 6.79 5.97
C TYR A 96 13.39 5.79 5.92
N LYS A 97 13.33 4.75 6.74
CA LYS A 97 14.37 3.71 6.77
C LYS A 97 14.21 2.71 5.63
N ARG A 98 13.14 2.77 4.93
CA ARG A 98 12.81 1.90 3.81
C ARG A 98 13.31 2.52 2.46
#